data_a6b52a4557479ff4dece4b684511a145
#
_entry.id   a6b52a4557479ff4dece4b684511a145
#
_cell.length_a   1.000
_cell.length_b   1.000
_cell.length_c   1.000
_cell.angle_alpha   90.00
_cell.angle_beta   90.00
_cell.angle_gamma   90.00
#
_symmetry.space_group_name_H-M   'P 1'
#
loop_
_entity.id
_entity.type
_entity.pdbx_description
1 polymer ?
#
loop_
_entity_poly.entity_id
_entity_poly.type
_entity_poly.pdbx_seq_one_letter_code
_entity_poly.pdbx_strand_id
1 'polypeptide(L)'
;IPYDKLWRTGDNEATEVRFYSDVRFGDQLVKAGTYVMHSIPGEKEWTIILNRNTDTLGAFFYDQSKDVARIKAPVRNGEQLDIFSIAFDKNFNNTYMVLGWDTTRVNIPIDTYTQVLAEL
;
A
#
# COMPACT_ATOMS: atom_id res chain seq x y z
N ILE A 1 1.01 10.71 -12.08
CA ILE A 1 0.18 9.60 -11.58
C ILE A 1 -1.15 9.63 -12.30
N PRO A 2 -1.48 8.61 -13.10
CA PRO A 2 -2.73 8.57 -13.84
C PRO A 2 -3.89 8.17 -12.92
N TYR A 3 -5.03 8.89 -13.00
CA TYR A 3 -6.22 8.50 -12.27
C TYR A 3 -6.91 7.31 -12.95
N ASP A 4 -7.51 6.44 -12.12
CA ASP A 4 -8.34 5.30 -12.53
C ASP A 4 -7.62 4.26 -13.39
N LYS A 5 -6.29 4.28 -13.39
CA LYS A 5 -5.47 3.29 -14.09
C LYS A 5 -4.53 2.61 -13.11
N LEU A 6 -4.28 1.34 -13.33
CA LEU A 6 -3.32 0.59 -12.54
C LEU A 6 -1.93 1.21 -12.67
N TRP A 7 -1.26 1.41 -11.54
CA TRP A 7 0.07 1.97 -11.47
C TRP A 7 0.91 1.15 -10.50
N ARG A 8 2.12 0.78 -10.94
CA ARG A 8 3.08 0.18 -10.01
C ARG A 8 3.53 1.26 -9.06
N THR A 9 3.11 1.16 -7.81
CA THR A 9 3.33 2.17 -6.80
C THR A 9 4.83 2.44 -6.65
N GLY A 10 5.29 3.56 -7.18
CA GLY A 10 6.69 3.92 -7.28
C GLY A 10 6.99 4.42 -8.69
N ASP A 11 8.19 4.98 -8.89
CA ASP A 11 8.51 5.63 -10.14
C ASP A 11 8.85 4.65 -11.25
N ASN A 12 10.09 4.22 -11.36
CA ASN A 12 10.54 3.36 -12.43
C ASN A 12 10.66 1.89 -12.01
N GLU A 13 10.54 1.61 -10.73
CA GLU A 13 10.68 0.28 -10.17
C GLU A 13 9.42 -0.10 -9.40
N ALA A 14 9.12 -1.39 -9.39
CA ALA A 14 8.05 -1.91 -8.58
C ALA A 14 8.39 -1.71 -7.10
N THR A 15 7.45 -1.22 -6.32
CA THR A 15 7.64 -1.07 -4.88
C THR A 15 7.36 -2.40 -4.20
N GLU A 16 8.36 -2.94 -3.54
CA GLU A 16 8.21 -4.12 -2.72
C GLU A 16 7.90 -3.72 -1.29
N VAL A 17 6.97 -4.46 -0.69
CA VAL A 17 6.61 -4.32 0.73
C VAL A 17 6.86 -5.65 1.40
N ARG A 18 7.64 -5.65 2.46
CA ARG A 18 7.94 -6.86 3.22
C ARG A 18 7.37 -6.77 4.62
N PHE A 19 6.54 -7.74 4.98
CA PHE A 19 6.04 -7.89 6.34
C PHE A 19 6.76 -9.05 7.02
N TYR A 20 7.36 -8.80 8.17
CA TYR A 20 8.07 -9.81 8.95
C TYR A 20 7.15 -10.63 9.85
N SER A 21 5.92 -10.19 10.00
CA SER A 21 4.87 -10.92 10.72
C SER A 21 3.56 -10.74 9.97
N ASP A 22 2.56 -11.55 10.31
CA ASP A 22 1.22 -11.36 9.77
C ASP A 22 0.67 -10.01 10.22
N VAL A 23 0.00 -9.31 9.32
CA VAL A 23 -0.55 -7.98 9.60
C VAL A 23 -1.99 -7.88 9.12
N ARG A 24 -2.74 -6.94 9.68
CA ARG A 24 -3.98 -6.47 9.08
C ARG A 24 -3.64 -5.24 8.24
N PHE A 25 -3.81 -5.37 6.94
CA PHE A 25 -3.57 -4.32 5.95
C PHE A 25 -4.91 -3.72 5.56
N GLY A 26 -5.19 -2.52 6.08
CA GLY A 26 -6.54 -1.99 6.01
C GLY A 26 -7.50 -2.90 6.76
N ASP A 27 -8.43 -3.52 6.06
CA ASP A 27 -9.41 -4.45 6.62
C ASP A 27 -9.12 -5.92 6.29
N GLN A 28 -7.95 -6.24 5.73
CA GLN A 28 -7.62 -7.58 5.27
C GLN A 28 -6.38 -8.12 5.97
N LEU A 29 -6.43 -9.40 6.36
CA LEU A 29 -5.28 -10.08 6.93
C LEU A 29 -4.32 -10.49 5.83
N VAL A 30 -3.04 -10.16 6.02
CA VAL A 30 -1.96 -10.46 5.08
C VAL A 30 -0.87 -11.21 5.82
N LYS A 31 -0.50 -12.38 5.31
CA LYS A 31 0.56 -13.20 5.88
C LYS A 31 1.90 -12.51 5.74
N ALA A 32 2.81 -12.81 6.66
CA ALA A 32 4.21 -12.41 6.53
C ALA A 32 4.74 -12.81 5.15
N GLY A 33 5.52 -11.95 4.54
CA GLY A 33 6.06 -12.21 3.21
C GLY A 33 6.39 -10.92 2.47
N THR A 34 6.81 -11.09 1.23
CA THR A 34 7.16 -9.99 0.34
C THR A 34 6.12 -9.88 -0.76
N TYR A 35 5.68 -8.66 -1.01
CA TYR A 35 4.63 -8.35 -1.98
C TYR A 35 5.04 -7.17 -2.84
N VAL A 36 4.45 -7.06 -4.01
CA VAL A 36 4.56 -5.86 -4.85
C VAL A 36 3.28 -5.06 -4.68
N MET A 37 3.43 -3.77 -4.46
CA MET A 37 2.31 -2.85 -4.30
C MET A 37 1.94 -2.24 -5.65
N HIS A 38 0.66 -2.32 -5.98
CA HIS A 38 0.06 -1.62 -7.10
C HIS A 38 -1.00 -0.68 -6.58
N SER A 39 -1.27 0.37 -7.34
CA SER A 39 -2.27 1.37 -6.97
C SER A 39 -3.15 1.70 -8.16
N ILE A 40 -4.40 1.99 -7.89
CA ILE A 40 -5.30 2.64 -8.85
C ILE A 40 -5.66 3.97 -8.21
N PRO A 41 -4.93 5.05 -8.57
CA PRO A 41 -5.20 6.36 -8.01
C PRO A 41 -6.56 6.88 -8.42
N GLY A 42 -7.27 7.51 -7.49
CA GLY A 42 -8.50 8.21 -7.76
C GLY A 42 -8.46 9.60 -7.14
N GLU A 43 -9.40 10.44 -7.50
CA GLU A 43 -9.44 11.80 -6.97
C GLU A 43 -9.73 11.84 -5.47
N LYS A 44 -10.64 11.00 -5.00
CA LYS A 44 -11.09 10.97 -3.60
C LYS A 44 -10.55 9.81 -2.81
N GLU A 45 -10.26 8.70 -3.46
CA GLU A 45 -9.70 7.52 -2.84
C GLU A 45 -8.82 6.77 -3.82
N TRP A 46 -7.84 6.05 -3.28
CA TRP A 46 -6.99 5.14 -4.05
C TRP A 46 -7.33 3.71 -3.72
N THR A 47 -7.28 2.83 -4.73
CA THR A 47 -7.28 1.39 -4.51
C THR A 47 -5.83 0.93 -4.38
N ILE A 48 -5.52 0.27 -3.29
CA ILE A 48 -4.17 -0.24 -2.99
C ILE A 48 -4.21 -1.75 -3.04
N ILE A 49 -3.28 -2.33 -3.79
CA ILE A 49 -3.23 -3.77 -4.06
C ILE A 49 -1.88 -4.30 -3.62
N LEU A 50 -1.88 -5.38 -2.86
CA LEU A 50 -0.69 -6.18 -2.61
C LEU A 50 -0.77 -7.45 -3.45
N ASN A 51 0.26 -7.71 -4.22
CA ASN A 51 0.32 -8.84 -5.14
C ASN A 51 1.55 -9.70 -4.81
N ARG A 52 1.38 -11.03 -4.83
CA ARG A 52 2.49 -11.93 -4.53
C ARG A 52 3.43 -12.20 -5.70
N ASN A 53 3.10 -11.70 -6.89
CA ASN A 53 4.00 -11.82 -8.03
C ASN A 53 5.11 -10.77 -7.91
N THR A 54 6.26 -11.21 -7.42
CA THR A 54 7.43 -10.34 -7.22
C THR A 54 8.43 -10.43 -8.38
N ASP A 55 8.11 -11.15 -9.43
CA ASP A 55 8.96 -11.21 -10.63
C ASP A 55 8.79 -9.92 -11.42
N THR A 56 9.82 -9.08 -11.37
CA THR A 56 9.83 -7.77 -12.03
C THR A 56 10.86 -7.67 -13.14
N LEU A 57 11.48 -8.81 -13.51
CA LEU A 57 12.46 -8.85 -14.57
C LEU A 57 11.78 -8.91 -15.94
N GLY A 58 12.29 -8.11 -16.88
CA GLY A 58 11.73 -8.06 -18.24
C GLY A 58 10.34 -7.41 -18.28
N ALA A 59 9.46 -7.96 -19.08
CA ALA A 59 8.09 -7.49 -19.19
C ALA A 59 7.31 -7.91 -17.94
N PHE A 60 7.00 -6.93 -17.10
CA PHE A 60 6.18 -7.18 -15.92
C PHE A 60 4.71 -7.16 -16.30
N PHE A 61 4.02 -8.23 -15.97
CA PHE A 61 2.56 -8.32 -16.16
C PHE A 61 1.89 -8.42 -14.80
N TYR A 62 0.95 -7.51 -14.55
CA TYR A 62 0.11 -7.61 -13.37
C TYR A 62 -0.83 -8.78 -13.53
N ASP A 63 -0.83 -9.69 -12.58
CA ASP A 63 -1.69 -10.87 -12.55
C ASP A 63 -2.62 -10.75 -11.33
N GLN A 64 -3.87 -10.39 -11.59
CA GLN A 64 -4.86 -10.19 -10.55
C GLN A 64 -5.12 -11.45 -9.72
N SER A 65 -4.93 -12.64 -10.31
CA SER A 65 -5.11 -13.90 -9.58
C SER A 65 -4.14 -14.06 -8.42
N LYS A 66 -3.07 -13.26 -8.40
CA LYS A 66 -2.06 -13.26 -7.35
C LYS A 66 -2.23 -12.10 -6.36
N ASP A 67 -3.33 -11.38 -6.41
CA ASP A 67 -3.66 -10.40 -5.37
C ASP A 67 -3.87 -11.11 -4.04
N VAL A 68 -3.26 -10.56 -2.98
CA VAL A 68 -3.49 -11.03 -1.60
C VAL A 68 -4.30 -10.05 -0.80
N ALA A 69 -4.33 -8.79 -1.21
CA ALA A 69 -5.14 -7.75 -0.59
C ALA A 69 -5.48 -6.67 -1.62
N ARG A 70 -6.68 -6.14 -1.50
CA ARG A 70 -7.16 -5.03 -2.32
C ARG A 70 -8.06 -4.18 -1.43
N ILE A 71 -7.61 -2.96 -1.14
CA ILE A 71 -8.31 -2.06 -0.23
C ILE A 71 -8.47 -0.69 -0.87
N LYS A 72 -9.44 0.08 -0.36
CA LYS A 72 -9.60 1.48 -0.71
C LYS A 72 -9.20 2.35 0.45
N ALA A 73 -8.46 3.42 0.18
CA ALA A 73 -8.01 4.35 1.19
C ALA A 73 -8.30 5.78 0.73
N PRO A 74 -8.83 6.64 1.62
CA PRO A 74 -9.18 8.00 1.24
C PRO A 74 -7.96 8.86 1.03
N VAL A 75 -8.11 9.85 0.15
CA VAL A 75 -7.09 10.85 -0.12
C VAL A 75 -7.26 11.99 0.87
N ARG A 76 -6.15 12.48 1.40
CA ARG A 76 -6.10 13.73 2.15
C ARG A 76 -4.99 14.63 1.61
N ASN A 77 -5.02 15.89 1.98
CA ASN A 77 -4.00 16.84 1.59
C ASN A 77 -2.86 16.88 2.60
N GLY A 78 -1.67 17.15 2.11
CA GLY A 78 -0.48 17.34 2.90
C GLY A 78 0.45 18.38 2.27
N GLU A 79 1.62 18.56 2.85
CA GLU A 79 2.62 19.46 2.31
C GLU A 79 3.14 18.95 0.98
N GLN A 80 3.63 19.88 0.14
CA GLN A 80 4.22 19.55 -1.15
C GLN A 80 5.40 18.59 -0.99
N LEU A 81 5.37 17.49 -1.73
CA LEU A 81 6.48 16.56 -1.85
C LEU A 81 6.97 16.54 -3.29
N ASP A 82 8.28 16.64 -3.49
CA ASP A 82 8.88 16.66 -4.82
C ASP A 82 9.00 15.27 -5.42
N ILE A 83 9.03 14.23 -4.57
CA ILE A 83 9.14 12.85 -5.01
C ILE A 83 8.12 12.00 -4.28
N PHE A 84 7.69 10.92 -4.95
CA PHE A 84 6.83 9.93 -4.33
C PHE A 84 7.51 9.33 -3.11
N SER A 85 6.77 9.23 -2.01
CA SER A 85 7.28 8.71 -0.74
C SER A 85 6.34 7.68 -0.15
N ILE A 86 6.92 6.70 0.52
CA ILE A 86 6.20 5.78 1.38
C ILE A 86 6.85 5.85 2.75
N ALA A 87 6.05 6.12 3.78
CA ALA A 87 6.53 6.20 5.14
C ALA A 87 5.59 5.44 6.07
N PHE A 88 6.14 4.97 7.18
CA PHE A 88 5.34 4.40 8.25
C PHE A 88 5.22 5.44 9.34
N ASP A 89 4.00 5.71 9.76
CA ASP A 89 3.70 6.69 10.80
C ASP A 89 2.97 6.00 11.93
N LYS A 90 3.49 6.16 13.14
CA LYS A 90 2.87 5.59 14.33
C LYS A 90 2.35 6.71 15.21
N ASN A 91 1.05 6.71 15.44
CA ASN A 91 0.38 7.68 16.30
C ASN A 91 -0.37 6.94 17.40
N PHE A 92 0.08 7.08 18.66
CA PHE A 92 -0.44 6.32 19.79
C PHE A 92 -0.33 4.80 19.52
N ASN A 93 -1.47 4.11 19.47
CA ASN A 93 -1.51 2.68 19.21
C ASN A 93 -1.76 2.32 17.74
N ASN A 94 -1.80 3.33 16.88
CA ASN A 94 -2.11 3.14 15.47
C ASN A 94 -0.85 3.30 14.62
N THR A 95 -0.69 2.40 13.65
CA THR A 95 0.38 2.48 12.66
C THR A 95 -0.25 2.62 11.29
N TYR A 96 0.30 3.52 10.49
CA TYR A 96 -0.16 3.76 9.13
C TYR A 96 1.00 3.64 8.16
N MET A 97 0.73 3.05 7.00
CA MET A 97 1.56 3.24 5.82
C MET A 97 1.02 4.46 5.11
N VAL A 98 1.85 5.46 4.89
CA VAL A 98 1.46 6.73 4.27
C VAL A 98 2.13 6.83 2.92
N LEU A 99 1.32 6.86 1.87
CA LEU A 99 1.78 7.15 0.51
C LEU A 99 1.68 8.66 0.30
N GLY A 100 2.72 9.26 -0.24
CA GLY A 100 2.74 10.71 -0.50
C GLY A 100 3.23 11.04 -1.90
N TRP A 101 2.51 11.88 -2.59
CA TRP A 101 2.86 12.43 -3.89
C TRP A 101 2.27 13.82 -4.02
N ASP A 102 3.11 14.80 -4.40
CA ASP A 102 2.69 16.18 -4.51
C ASP A 102 2.01 16.62 -3.19
N THR A 103 0.79 17.10 -3.22
CA THR A 103 0.01 17.42 -2.02
C THR A 103 -0.95 16.31 -1.60
N THR A 104 -0.87 15.16 -2.25
CA THR A 104 -1.74 14.00 -1.99
C THR A 104 -1.12 13.09 -0.94
N ARG A 105 -1.93 12.66 0.02
CA ARG A 105 -1.57 11.64 1.02
C ARG A 105 -2.64 10.57 1.06
N VAL A 106 -2.19 9.32 1.16
CA VAL A 106 -3.07 8.15 1.32
C VAL A 106 -2.58 7.38 2.54
N ASN A 107 -3.43 7.24 3.53
CA ASN A 107 -3.12 6.54 4.78
C ASN A 107 -3.75 5.15 4.77
N ILE A 108 -2.95 4.14 5.03
CA ILE A 108 -3.39 2.76 5.09
C ILE A 108 -3.12 2.25 6.51
N PRO A 109 -4.17 1.91 7.29
CA PRO A 109 -3.95 1.34 8.62
C PRO A 109 -3.23 0.00 8.53
N ILE A 110 -2.18 -0.17 9.33
CA ILE A 110 -1.41 -1.40 9.43
C ILE A 110 -1.36 -1.81 10.88
N ASP A 111 -1.88 -2.99 11.20
CA ASP A 111 -1.81 -3.53 12.55
C ASP A 111 -1.09 -4.87 12.55
N THR A 112 -0.27 -5.11 13.57
CA THR A 112 0.35 -6.41 13.75
C THR A 112 -0.69 -7.43 14.23
N TYR A 113 -0.40 -8.70 14.06
CA TYR A 113 -1.28 -9.76 14.52
C TYR A 113 -1.53 -9.68 16.03
N THR A 114 -0.52 -9.33 16.81
CA THR A 114 -0.65 -9.15 18.26
C THR A 114 -1.63 -8.02 18.59
N GLN A 115 -1.56 -6.90 17.86
CA GLN A 115 -2.49 -5.78 18.06
C GLN A 115 -3.93 -6.18 17.69
N VAL A 116 -4.11 -6.95 16.62
CA VAL A 116 -5.43 -7.44 16.21
C VAL A 116 -6.03 -8.33 17.29
N LEU A 117 -5.23 -9.27 17.85
CA LEU A 117 -5.70 -10.13 18.93
C LEU A 117 -6.07 -9.35 20.19
N ALA A 118 -5.34 -8.28 20.49
CA ALA A 118 -5.62 -7.46 21.67
C ALA A 118 -6.94 -6.69 21.57
N GLU A 119 -7.48 -6.50 20.37
CA GLU A 119 -8.76 -5.84 20.14
C GLU A 119 -9.94 -6.78 20.32
N LEU A 120 -9.71 -8.08 20.37
CA LEU A 120 -10.77 -9.06 20.54
C LEU A 120 -11.18 -9.20 22.03
#